data_13e33a60dcc8d9bba4d374ed98188e3c
#
_entry.id   13e33a60dcc8d9bba4d374ed98188e3c
#
_cell.length_a   1.000
_cell.length_b   1.000
_cell.length_c   1.000
_cell.angle_alpha   90.00
_cell.angle_beta   90.00
_cell.angle_gamma   90.00
#
_symmetry.space_group_name_H-M   'P 1'
#
loop_
_entity.id
_entity.type
_entity.pdbx_description
1 polymer ?
#
loop_
_entity_poly.entity_id
_entity_poly.type
_entity_poly.pdbx_seq_one_letter_code
_entity_poly.pdbx_strand_id
1 'polypeptide(L)'
;MGAVLVASAGAITYVLLKQPLPKPNITPVAIKPKLPAPKYYGLLDGTPVADQTATTAPVTAIMLENSPDARPQSGLKQAQVVYEAIAEGGITRFLALYQQNKPQLIGPVRSVRMYYVDWAAPYQASISHIGGSAAALAEVRNGNYRDLDQFFNAAYYWRATDRYAPHNVYTSFEKLDALNAAKGYTSSSFTGLIRTDSKPTGTPDATSINLTISGPLYNSQYTYD
;
A
#
# COMPACT_ATOMS: atom_id res chain seq x y z
N MET A 1 74.04 -1.75 44.62
CA MET A 1 73.02 -0.83 44.10
C MET A 1 71.87 -1.52 43.32
N GLY A 2 71.65 -2.82 43.45
CA GLY A 2 70.62 -3.57 42.72
C GLY A 2 69.31 -3.87 43.47
N ALA A 3 69.23 -3.69 44.77
CA ALA A 3 68.10 -4.11 45.62
C ALA A 3 66.94 -3.07 45.71
N VAL A 4 67.22 -1.80 45.44
CA VAL A 4 66.19 -0.72 45.56
C VAL A 4 65.26 -0.62 44.34
N LEU A 5 65.73 -0.98 43.14
CA LEU A 5 64.93 -0.92 41.91
C LEU A 5 63.90 -2.02 41.81
N VAL A 6 64.11 -3.21 42.39
CA VAL A 6 63.14 -4.31 42.36
C VAL A 6 61.97 -4.08 43.34
N ALA A 7 62.25 -3.41 44.48
CA ALA A 7 61.17 -3.09 45.43
C ALA A 7 60.20 -2.00 44.91
N SER A 8 60.71 -1.02 44.17
CA SER A 8 59.88 0.04 43.58
C SER A 8 59.03 -0.46 42.41
N ALA A 9 59.54 -1.36 41.58
CA ALA A 9 58.76 -1.96 40.47
C ALA A 9 57.62 -2.85 41.01
N GLY A 10 57.88 -3.65 42.09
CA GLY A 10 56.89 -4.49 42.72
C GLY A 10 55.77 -3.69 43.40
N ALA A 11 56.10 -2.58 44.04
CA ALA A 11 55.13 -1.72 44.71
C ALA A 11 54.21 -1.01 43.70
N ILE A 12 54.75 -0.55 42.57
CA ILE A 12 53.96 0.07 41.50
C ILE A 12 53.03 -0.96 40.86
N THR A 13 53.51 -2.17 40.58
CA THR A 13 52.67 -3.24 39.99
C THR A 13 51.58 -3.68 40.96
N TYR A 14 51.87 -3.75 42.25
CA TYR A 14 50.87 -4.12 43.28
C TYR A 14 49.81 -3.05 43.46
N VAL A 15 50.11 -1.77 43.37
CA VAL A 15 49.18 -0.64 43.44
C VAL A 15 48.28 -0.61 42.20
N LEU A 16 48.83 -0.87 41.00
CA LEU A 16 48.07 -0.92 39.75
C LEU A 16 47.11 -2.12 39.71
N LEU A 17 47.45 -3.28 40.27
CA LEU A 17 46.61 -4.46 40.34
C LEU A 17 45.47 -4.34 41.37
N LYS A 18 45.58 -3.42 42.34
CA LYS A 18 44.53 -3.19 43.36
C LYS A 18 43.59 -2.05 43.04
N GLN A 19 43.77 -1.37 41.90
CA GLN A 19 42.81 -0.36 41.52
C GLN A 19 41.49 -1.03 41.09
N PRO A 20 40.35 -0.67 41.69
CA PRO A 20 39.09 -1.19 41.25
C PRO A 20 38.81 -0.78 39.80
N LEU A 21 38.51 -1.72 38.92
CA LEU A 21 38.14 -1.43 37.55
C LEU A 21 37.02 -0.39 37.55
N PRO A 22 37.09 0.61 36.68
CA PRO A 22 36.01 1.61 36.56
C PRO A 22 34.69 0.89 36.25
N LYS A 23 33.70 1.13 37.08
CA LYS A 23 32.38 0.59 36.84
C LYS A 23 31.88 1.08 35.48
N PRO A 24 31.42 0.19 34.59
CA PRO A 24 30.86 0.61 33.34
C PRO A 24 29.73 1.63 33.58
N ASN A 25 29.85 2.80 33.01
CA ASN A 25 28.81 3.83 33.08
C ASN A 25 27.67 3.39 32.15
N ILE A 26 26.81 2.49 32.66
CA ILE A 26 25.64 2.03 31.93
C ILE A 26 24.61 3.15 32.03
N THR A 27 24.58 4.02 31.05
CA THR A 27 23.48 4.97 30.89
C THR A 27 22.19 4.16 30.71
N PRO A 28 21.18 4.32 31.57
CA PRO A 28 19.93 3.60 31.41
C PRO A 28 19.37 3.92 30.01
N VAL A 29 19.20 2.89 29.18
CA VAL A 29 18.48 3.05 27.92
C VAL A 29 17.06 3.42 28.30
N ALA A 30 16.65 4.65 27.98
CA ALA A 30 15.29 5.10 28.17
C ALA A 30 14.35 4.18 27.41
N ILE A 31 13.62 3.34 28.12
CA ILE A 31 12.57 2.50 27.55
C ILE A 31 11.51 3.46 27.04
N LYS A 32 11.40 3.59 25.72
CA LYS A 32 10.31 4.36 25.11
C LYS A 32 9.00 3.79 25.62
N PRO A 33 8.08 4.64 26.16
CA PRO A 33 6.79 4.15 26.61
C PRO A 33 6.11 3.39 25.47
N LYS A 34 5.62 2.19 25.74
CA LYS A 34 4.82 1.43 24.78
C LYS A 34 3.54 2.24 24.53
N LEU A 35 3.40 2.73 23.29
CA LEU A 35 2.17 3.43 22.90
C LEU A 35 0.96 2.50 23.13
N PRO A 36 -0.17 3.04 23.60
CA PRO A 36 -1.40 2.26 23.71
C PRO A 36 -1.74 1.65 22.34
N ALA A 37 -2.33 0.46 22.36
CA ALA A 37 -2.77 -0.20 21.12
C ALA A 37 -3.79 0.69 20.38
N PRO A 38 -3.71 0.82 19.05
CA PRO A 38 -4.68 1.59 18.28
C PRO A 38 -6.08 1.04 18.50
N LYS A 39 -7.08 1.92 18.55
CA LYS A 39 -8.47 1.55 18.81
C LYS A 39 -9.26 1.30 17.51
N TYR A 40 -8.83 1.92 16.42
CA TYR A 40 -9.52 1.87 15.13
C TYR A 40 -8.60 1.37 14.04
N TYR A 41 -9.16 0.65 13.07
CA TYR A 41 -8.42 0.01 11.99
C TYR A 41 -9.13 0.22 10.65
N GLY A 42 -8.36 0.43 9.59
CA GLY A 42 -8.84 0.50 8.23
C GLY A 42 -9.55 -0.79 7.81
N LEU A 43 -10.68 -0.65 7.14
CA LEU A 43 -11.52 -1.80 6.78
C LEU A 43 -10.96 -2.61 5.60
N LEU A 44 -10.07 -2.04 4.77
CA LEU A 44 -9.46 -2.74 3.62
C LEU A 44 -8.31 -3.66 4.03
N ASP A 45 -7.44 -3.21 4.95
CA ASP A 45 -6.16 -3.89 5.23
C ASP A 45 -5.83 -4.03 6.72
N GLY A 46 -6.70 -3.53 7.60
CA GLY A 46 -6.50 -3.60 9.04
C GLY A 46 -5.37 -2.70 9.57
N THR A 47 -4.86 -1.76 8.80
CA THR A 47 -3.88 -0.78 9.29
C THR A 47 -4.49 0.12 10.37
N PRO A 48 -3.72 0.51 11.43
CA PRO A 48 -4.20 1.45 12.42
C PRO A 48 -4.60 2.80 11.81
N VAL A 49 -5.76 3.33 12.22
CA VAL A 49 -6.24 4.66 11.81
C VAL A 49 -6.49 5.55 13.04
N ALA A 50 -6.56 6.86 12.81
CA ALA A 50 -6.60 7.85 13.88
C ALA A 50 -7.88 7.77 14.72
N ASP A 51 -9.03 7.60 14.06
CA ASP A 51 -10.35 7.66 14.71
C ASP A 51 -11.40 6.84 13.93
N GLN A 52 -12.63 6.84 14.45
CA GLN A 52 -13.77 6.16 13.86
C GLN A 52 -14.12 6.69 12.46
N THR A 53 -13.99 7.98 12.22
CA THR A 53 -14.32 8.59 10.93
C THR A 53 -13.40 8.12 9.82
N ALA A 54 -12.12 7.88 10.13
CA ALA A 54 -11.15 7.35 9.19
C ALA A 54 -11.53 5.93 8.70
N THR A 55 -12.28 5.15 9.49
CA THR A 55 -12.72 3.80 9.05
C THR A 55 -13.75 3.86 7.93
N THR A 56 -14.52 4.95 7.83
CA THR A 56 -15.55 5.17 6.82
C THR A 56 -15.12 6.13 5.70
N ALA A 57 -13.84 6.50 5.65
CA ALA A 57 -13.30 7.31 4.56
C ALA A 57 -13.67 6.70 3.19
N PRO A 58 -13.89 7.52 2.14
CA PRO A 58 -14.29 7.01 0.84
C PRO A 58 -13.24 6.07 0.24
N VAL A 59 -13.69 4.93 -0.25
CA VAL A 59 -12.85 4.02 -1.04
C VAL A 59 -12.86 4.48 -2.48
N THR A 60 -11.69 4.57 -3.08
CA THR A 60 -11.54 4.80 -4.52
C THR A 60 -10.86 3.59 -5.16
N ALA A 61 -11.54 3.00 -6.13
CA ALA A 61 -11.06 1.92 -6.97
C ALA A 61 -10.54 2.50 -8.28
N ILE A 62 -9.31 2.19 -8.66
CA ILE A 62 -8.66 2.77 -9.84
C ILE A 62 -8.29 1.64 -10.79
N MET A 63 -8.71 1.77 -12.05
CA MET A 63 -8.33 0.86 -13.13
C MET A 63 -6.91 1.16 -13.58
N LEU A 64 -5.95 0.27 -13.31
CA LEU A 64 -4.55 0.43 -13.71
C LEU A 64 -4.17 -0.58 -14.79
N GLU A 65 -3.45 -0.09 -15.78
CA GLU A 65 -2.98 -0.91 -16.90
C GLU A 65 -1.81 -1.81 -16.50
N ASN A 66 -1.72 -3.01 -17.10
CA ASN A 66 -0.60 -3.92 -16.91
C ASN A 66 0.06 -4.37 -18.22
N SER A 67 -0.16 -3.69 -19.35
CA SER A 67 0.64 -3.94 -20.55
C SER A 67 2.12 -3.63 -20.29
N PRO A 68 3.07 -4.27 -21.01
CA PRO A 68 4.50 -3.96 -20.88
C PRO A 68 4.81 -2.46 -21.03
N ASP A 69 4.15 -1.77 -21.96
CA ASP A 69 4.36 -0.35 -22.23
C ASP A 69 3.83 0.58 -21.11
N ALA A 70 2.99 0.05 -20.22
CA ALA A 70 2.50 0.76 -19.04
C ALA A 70 3.38 0.61 -17.80
N ARG A 71 4.40 -0.22 -17.86
CA ARG A 71 5.27 -0.52 -16.72
C ARG A 71 6.49 0.41 -16.66
N PRO A 72 6.98 0.75 -15.44
CA PRO A 72 6.36 0.49 -14.15
C PRO A 72 5.11 1.36 -13.93
N GLN A 73 4.11 0.79 -13.27
CA GLN A 73 2.93 1.55 -12.84
C GLN A 73 3.30 2.47 -11.66
N SER A 74 2.62 3.62 -11.60
CA SER A 74 2.72 4.53 -10.47
C SER A 74 1.56 4.31 -9.50
N GLY A 75 1.84 4.38 -8.21
CA GLY A 75 0.83 4.29 -7.16
C GLY A 75 0.36 2.87 -6.81
N LEU A 76 0.62 1.86 -7.63
CA LEU A 76 0.13 0.49 -7.42
C LEU A 76 0.61 -0.10 -6.08
N LYS A 77 1.86 0.11 -5.70
CA LYS A 77 2.44 -0.39 -4.44
C LYS A 77 1.70 0.13 -3.19
N GLN A 78 1.08 1.29 -3.26
CA GLN A 78 0.34 1.90 -2.16
C GLN A 78 -1.13 1.47 -2.09
N ALA A 79 -1.61 0.69 -3.06
CA ALA A 79 -2.96 0.13 -2.99
C ALA A 79 -3.09 -0.80 -1.78
N GLN A 80 -4.24 -0.73 -1.11
CA GLN A 80 -4.51 -1.56 0.06
C GLN A 80 -5.08 -2.92 -0.34
N VAL A 81 -5.82 -2.98 -1.47
CA VAL A 81 -6.28 -4.22 -2.09
C VAL A 81 -6.09 -4.11 -3.59
N VAL A 82 -5.65 -5.18 -4.22
CA VAL A 82 -5.46 -5.24 -5.67
C VAL A 82 -6.12 -6.50 -6.20
N TYR A 83 -7.02 -6.34 -7.16
CA TYR A 83 -7.55 -7.42 -7.97
C TYR A 83 -6.86 -7.40 -9.32
N GLU A 84 -6.35 -8.54 -9.76
CA GLU A 84 -5.80 -8.70 -11.09
C GLU A 84 -6.63 -9.70 -11.90
N ALA A 85 -6.98 -9.34 -13.12
CA ALA A 85 -7.66 -10.23 -14.04
C ALA A 85 -7.21 -9.99 -15.48
N ILE A 86 -7.43 -11.00 -16.32
CA ILE A 86 -7.23 -10.90 -17.77
C ILE A 86 -8.26 -9.94 -18.35
N ALA A 87 -7.77 -8.99 -19.13
CA ALA A 87 -8.58 -8.10 -19.96
C ALA A 87 -8.53 -8.54 -21.43
N GLU A 88 -8.20 -7.67 -22.38
CA GLU A 88 -8.13 -8.02 -23.80
C GLU A 88 -6.77 -8.64 -24.16
N GLY A 89 -6.78 -9.59 -25.11
CA GLY A 89 -5.57 -10.15 -25.69
C GLY A 89 -4.65 -10.87 -24.71
N GLY A 90 -5.17 -11.34 -23.59
CA GLY A 90 -4.37 -11.97 -22.54
C GLY A 90 -3.60 -10.98 -21.67
N ILE A 91 -3.73 -9.67 -21.90
CA ILE A 91 -3.16 -8.62 -21.07
C ILE A 91 -3.96 -8.51 -19.78
N THR A 92 -3.30 -8.54 -18.62
CA THR A 92 -3.98 -8.34 -17.35
C THR A 92 -4.20 -6.86 -17.06
N ARG A 93 -5.07 -6.57 -16.11
CA ARG A 93 -5.37 -5.24 -15.60
C ARG A 93 -5.62 -5.31 -14.11
N PHE A 94 -5.30 -4.24 -13.40
CA PHE A 94 -5.53 -4.14 -11.97
C PHE A 94 -6.75 -3.26 -11.67
N LEU A 95 -7.55 -3.70 -10.69
CA LEU A 95 -8.44 -2.84 -9.93
C LEU A 95 -7.76 -2.61 -8.58
N ALA A 96 -7.23 -1.42 -8.38
CA ALA A 96 -6.50 -1.05 -7.18
C ALA A 96 -7.37 -0.21 -6.25
N LEU A 97 -7.60 -0.66 -5.00
CA LEU A 97 -8.45 -0.01 -4.02
C LEU A 97 -7.61 0.74 -3.00
N TYR A 98 -8.03 1.97 -2.72
CA TYR A 98 -7.38 2.87 -1.77
C TYR A 98 -8.42 3.47 -0.83
N GLN A 99 -8.09 3.56 0.44
CA GLN A 99 -8.90 4.24 1.45
C GLN A 99 -8.05 5.21 2.28
N GLN A 100 -7.02 4.73 2.98
CA GLN A 100 -6.12 5.53 3.79
C GLN A 100 -4.90 6.02 3.00
N ASN A 101 -4.37 5.19 2.13
CA ASN A 101 -3.20 5.52 1.33
C ASN A 101 -3.58 6.45 0.18
N LYS A 102 -2.85 7.56 0.05
CA LYS A 102 -3.19 8.65 -0.89
C LYS A 102 -1.98 9.04 -1.77
N PRO A 103 -1.52 8.16 -2.69
CA PRO A 103 -0.39 8.48 -3.56
C PRO A 103 -0.66 9.70 -4.46
N GLN A 104 0.41 10.47 -4.70
CA GLN A 104 0.34 11.71 -5.50
C GLN A 104 0.47 11.48 -7.00
N LEU A 105 0.84 10.27 -7.41
CA LEU A 105 0.94 9.88 -8.82
C LEU A 105 0.37 8.47 -8.98
N ILE A 106 -0.65 8.32 -9.82
CA ILE A 106 -1.32 7.05 -10.04
C ILE A 106 -1.61 6.88 -11.53
N GLY A 107 -1.20 5.75 -12.06
CA GLY A 107 -1.45 5.40 -13.45
C GLY A 107 -0.45 4.38 -14.03
N PRO A 108 -0.57 4.09 -15.35
CA PRO A 108 -1.57 4.60 -16.27
C PRO A 108 -2.98 4.09 -15.97
N VAL A 109 -3.95 5.01 -15.96
CA VAL A 109 -5.38 4.69 -15.77
C VAL A 109 -5.94 4.08 -17.05
N ARG A 110 -6.81 3.08 -16.91
CA ARG A 110 -7.37 2.33 -18.05
C ARG A 110 -8.87 2.10 -17.97
N SER A 111 -9.38 1.44 -19.00
CA SER A 111 -10.80 1.20 -19.20
C SER A 111 -11.34 0.16 -18.22
N VAL A 112 -12.57 0.36 -17.74
CA VAL A 112 -13.28 -0.56 -16.86
C VAL A 112 -13.93 -1.73 -17.63
N ARG A 113 -14.14 -2.87 -16.96
CA ARG A 113 -14.88 -4.06 -17.42
C ARG A 113 -15.91 -4.46 -16.37
N MET A 114 -16.93 -5.21 -16.77
CA MET A 114 -18.05 -5.58 -15.88
C MET A 114 -17.58 -6.18 -14.56
N TYR A 115 -16.77 -7.22 -14.62
CA TYR A 115 -16.30 -7.90 -13.41
C TYR A 115 -15.53 -7.00 -12.44
N TYR A 116 -14.87 -5.92 -12.91
CA TYR A 116 -14.25 -4.92 -12.04
C TYR A 116 -15.29 -4.02 -11.35
N VAL A 117 -16.42 -3.74 -12.04
CA VAL A 117 -17.55 -3.03 -11.41
C VAL A 117 -18.12 -3.88 -10.28
N ASP A 118 -18.36 -5.18 -10.57
CA ASP A 118 -18.86 -6.15 -9.59
C ASP A 118 -17.91 -6.26 -8.37
N TRP A 119 -16.61 -6.23 -8.59
CA TRP A 119 -15.63 -6.32 -7.49
C TRP A 119 -15.46 -5.02 -6.71
N ALA A 120 -15.72 -3.87 -7.31
CA ALA A 120 -15.69 -2.58 -6.62
C ALA A 120 -16.97 -2.32 -5.81
N ALA A 121 -18.11 -2.87 -6.24
CA ALA A 121 -19.44 -2.63 -5.66
C ALA A 121 -19.53 -2.94 -4.16
N PRO A 122 -19.03 -4.08 -3.64
CA PRO A 122 -19.08 -4.42 -2.22
C PRO A 122 -18.41 -3.40 -1.30
N TYR A 123 -17.44 -2.64 -1.81
CA TYR A 123 -16.72 -1.62 -1.07
C TYR A 123 -17.40 -0.24 -1.13
N GLN A 124 -18.50 -0.13 -1.85
CA GLN A 124 -19.11 1.17 -2.14
C GLN A 124 -18.10 2.17 -2.70
N ALA A 125 -17.15 1.65 -3.51
CA ALA A 125 -16.04 2.41 -4.05
C ALA A 125 -16.49 3.33 -5.19
N SER A 126 -15.84 4.49 -5.31
CA SER A 126 -15.87 5.28 -6.54
C SER A 126 -14.86 4.72 -7.54
N ILE A 127 -15.26 4.59 -8.81
CA ILE A 127 -14.51 3.87 -9.83
C ILE A 127 -13.84 4.87 -10.79
N SER A 128 -12.54 5.03 -10.67
CA SER A 128 -11.72 5.87 -11.55
C SER A 128 -11.25 5.04 -12.76
N HIS A 129 -11.64 5.48 -13.95
CA HIS A 129 -11.32 4.79 -15.20
C HIS A 129 -11.29 5.76 -16.40
N ILE A 130 -10.80 5.28 -17.54
CA ILE A 130 -10.87 5.98 -18.81
C ILE A 130 -11.63 5.12 -19.82
N GLY A 131 -12.92 5.41 -19.97
CA GLY A 131 -13.82 4.61 -20.79
C GLY A 131 -13.98 3.18 -20.27
N GLY A 132 -14.55 2.31 -21.11
CA GLY A 132 -14.81 0.92 -20.74
C GLY A 132 -15.45 0.12 -21.87
N SER A 133 -15.76 -1.15 -21.62
CA SER A 133 -16.65 -1.91 -22.50
C SER A 133 -18.08 -1.31 -22.45
N ALA A 134 -18.84 -1.45 -23.55
CA ALA A 134 -20.18 -0.90 -23.62
C ALA A 134 -21.06 -1.34 -22.43
N ALA A 135 -21.00 -2.62 -22.05
CA ALA A 135 -21.73 -3.16 -20.92
C ALA A 135 -21.28 -2.54 -19.58
N ALA A 136 -19.96 -2.43 -19.33
CA ALA A 136 -19.43 -1.83 -18.11
C ALA A 136 -19.82 -0.35 -17.98
N LEU A 137 -19.74 0.42 -19.10
CA LEU A 137 -20.14 1.82 -19.11
C LEU A 137 -21.64 2.00 -18.90
N ALA A 138 -22.47 1.13 -19.49
CA ALA A 138 -23.91 1.15 -19.24
C ALA A 138 -24.22 0.88 -17.78
N GLU A 139 -23.58 -0.12 -17.17
CA GLU A 139 -23.77 -0.47 -15.77
C GLU A 139 -23.33 0.66 -14.83
N VAL A 140 -22.12 1.18 -14.97
CA VAL A 140 -21.59 2.26 -14.11
C VAL A 140 -22.44 3.52 -14.21
N ARG A 141 -22.95 3.86 -15.41
CA ARG A 141 -23.70 5.10 -15.65
C ARG A 141 -25.18 5.00 -15.30
N ASN A 142 -25.78 3.82 -15.43
CA ASN A 142 -27.21 3.59 -15.18
C ASN A 142 -27.50 2.96 -13.82
N GLY A 143 -26.47 2.42 -13.14
CA GLY A 143 -26.58 1.82 -11.84
C GLY A 143 -26.34 2.82 -10.70
N ASN A 144 -26.34 2.30 -9.47
CA ASN A 144 -26.04 3.08 -8.27
C ASN A 144 -24.53 3.14 -7.98
N TYR A 145 -23.70 3.17 -9.02
CA TYR A 145 -22.26 3.21 -8.91
C TYR A 145 -21.72 4.64 -8.90
N ARG A 146 -20.57 4.81 -8.29
CA ARG A 146 -19.88 6.09 -8.18
C ARG A 146 -18.87 6.23 -9.31
N ASP A 147 -19.29 6.83 -10.40
CA ASP A 147 -18.52 6.95 -11.63
C ASP A 147 -17.56 8.16 -11.60
N LEU A 148 -16.27 7.90 -11.80
CA LEU A 148 -15.21 8.89 -11.97
C LEU A 148 -14.55 8.78 -13.36
N ASP A 149 -15.35 8.56 -14.40
CA ASP A 149 -14.84 8.46 -15.79
C ASP A 149 -14.09 9.71 -16.20
N GLN A 150 -12.86 9.54 -16.69
CA GLN A 150 -11.98 10.60 -17.18
C GLN A 150 -12.64 11.42 -18.31
N PHE A 151 -13.43 10.80 -19.18
CA PHE A 151 -14.08 11.52 -20.29
C PHE A 151 -15.04 12.61 -19.82
N PHE A 152 -15.66 12.45 -18.68
CA PHE A 152 -16.57 13.44 -18.10
C PHE A 152 -15.93 14.30 -17.01
N ASN A 153 -14.71 13.94 -16.56
CA ASN A 153 -14.02 14.57 -15.44
C ASN A 153 -12.57 14.91 -15.79
N ALA A 154 -12.31 15.38 -17.02
CA ALA A 154 -10.98 15.56 -17.59
C ALA A 154 -10.05 16.46 -16.76
N ALA A 155 -10.59 17.45 -16.02
CA ALA A 155 -9.80 18.34 -15.16
C ALA A 155 -9.08 17.63 -14.00
N TYR A 156 -9.53 16.43 -13.65
CA TYR A 156 -8.97 15.62 -12.55
C TYR A 156 -7.94 14.59 -13.02
N TYR A 157 -7.62 14.60 -14.31
CA TYR A 157 -6.65 13.71 -14.93
C TYR A 157 -5.70 14.50 -15.81
N TRP A 158 -4.61 13.88 -16.21
CA TRP A 158 -3.71 14.45 -17.22
C TRP A 158 -3.09 13.34 -18.05
N ARG A 159 -2.49 13.74 -19.20
CA ARG A 159 -1.65 12.84 -19.98
C ARG A 159 -0.19 13.16 -19.75
N ALA A 160 0.57 12.16 -19.33
CA ALA A 160 2.01 12.26 -19.23
C ALA A 160 2.63 12.43 -20.63
N THR A 161 3.72 13.17 -20.71
CA THR A 161 4.43 13.48 -21.97
C THR A 161 5.62 12.56 -22.22
N ASP A 162 6.06 11.84 -21.21
CA ASP A 162 7.14 10.86 -21.23
C ASP A 162 6.69 9.45 -21.66
N ARG A 163 5.40 9.28 -21.95
CA ARG A 163 4.78 8.05 -22.45
C ARG A 163 3.83 8.33 -23.59
N TYR A 164 3.70 7.36 -24.49
CA TYR A 164 2.78 7.47 -25.63
C TYR A 164 1.35 7.05 -25.24
N ALA A 165 0.38 7.67 -25.91
CA ALA A 165 -1.00 7.20 -25.81
C ALA A 165 -1.10 5.77 -26.41
N PRO A 166 -1.91 4.89 -25.82
CA PRO A 166 -2.92 5.12 -24.79
C PRO A 166 -2.39 4.89 -23.33
N HIS A 167 -1.07 4.70 -23.13
CA HIS A 167 -0.44 4.27 -21.86
C HIS A 167 -0.02 5.45 -20.97
N ASN A 168 -0.72 6.58 -21.03
CA ASN A 168 -0.23 7.85 -20.47
C ASN A 168 -1.26 8.68 -19.71
N VAL A 169 -2.40 8.10 -19.29
CA VAL A 169 -3.36 8.83 -18.46
C VAL A 169 -3.04 8.61 -16.99
N TYR A 170 -2.92 9.71 -16.24
CA TYR A 170 -2.58 9.71 -14.83
C TYR A 170 -3.55 10.56 -14.01
N THR A 171 -3.55 10.33 -12.72
CA THR A 171 -4.27 11.12 -11.70
C THR A 171 -3.49 11.16 -10.39
N SER A 172 -4.02 11.86 -9.38
CA SER A 172 -3.53 11.87 -8.00
C SER A 172 -4.68 11.80 -7.02
N PHE A 173 -4.41 11.43 -5.76
CA PHE A 173 -5.45 11.48 -4.74
C PHE A 173 -5.90 12.90 -4.41
N GLU A 174 -5.06 13.91 -4.54
CA GLU A 174 -5.50 15.31 -4.46
C GLU A 174 -6.66 15.57 -5.41
N LYS A 175 -6.52 15.14 -6.67
CA LYS A 175 -7.56 15.30 -7.70
C LYS A 175 -8.77 14.40 -7.48
N LEU A 176 -8.55 13.11 -7.14
CA LEU A 176 -9.65 12.17 -6.95
C LEU A 176 -10.46 12.48 -5.68
N ASP A 177 -9.84 12.92 -4.59
CA ASP A 177 -10.55 13.33 -3.38
C ASP A 177 -11.38 14.60 -3.65
N ALA A 178 -10.85 15.56 -4.41
CA ALA A 178 -11.60 16.73 -4.84
C ALA A 178 -12.80 16.35 -5.74
N LEU A 179 -12.63 15.40 -6.65
CA LEU A 179 -13.71 14.90 -7.50
C LEU A 179 -14.76 14.13 -6.69
N ASN A 180 -14.34 13.26 -5.76
CA ASN A 180 -15.23 12.55 -4.85
C ASN A 180 -16.08 13.56 -4.03
N ALA A 181 -15.44 14.59 -3.47
CA ALA A 181 -16.13 15.64 -2.72
C ALA A 181 -17.13 16.40 -3.60
N ALA A 182 -16.75 16.78 -4.82
CA ALA A 182 -17.63 17.48 -5.77
C ALA A 182 -18.86 16.64 -6.16
N LYS A 183 -18.73 15.30 -6.16
CA LYS A 183 -19.84 14.35 -6.42
C LYS A 183 -20.60 13.90 -5.16
N GLY A 184 -20.21 14.36 -3.98
CA GLY A 184 -20.82 13.96 -2.71
C GLY A 184 -20.44 12.54 -2.24
N TYR A 185 -19.38 11.93 -2.77
CA TYR A 185 -18.88 10.61 -2.38
C TYR A 185 -17.92 10.75 -1.20
N THR A 186 -18.44 11.10 -0.03
CA THR A 186 -17.64 11.50 1.15
C THR A 186 -17.33 10.35 2.11
N SER A 187 -17.97 9.20 1.96
CA SER A 187 -17.76 8.02 2.81
C SER A 187 -18.04 6.74 2.05
N SER A 188 -17.52 5.62 2.53
CA SER A 188 -17.86 4.27 2.06
C SER A 188 -18.29 3.42 3.25
N SER A 189 -19.36 2.64 3.09
CA SER A 189 -19.87 1.72 4.10
C SER A 189 -19.84 0.30 3.55
N PHE A 190 -19.03 -0.56 4.18
CA PHE A 190 -18.86 -1.95 3.79
C PHE A 190 -18.41 -2.78 4.98
N THR A 191 -18.55 -4.11 4.89
CA THR A 191 -17.97 -5.02 5.87
C THR A 191 -16.49 -5.20 5.58
N GLY A 192 -15.65 -4.79 6.52
CA GLY A 192 -14.19 -4.95 6.40
C GLY A 192 -13.77 -6.43 6.39
N LEU A 193 -12.55 -6.66 5.93
CA LEU A 193 -11.93 -7.97 6.04
C LEU A 193 -11.74 -8.36 7.52
N ILE A 194 -11.92 -9.65 7.81
CA ILE A 194 -11.74 -10.16 9.18
C ILE A 194 -10.29 -9.96 9.58
N ARG A 195 -10.08 -9.21 10.68
CA ARG A 195 -8.78 -8.94 11.25
C ARG A 195 -8.55 -9.82 12.47
N THR A 196 -7.33 -10.33 12.62
CA THR A 196 -6.87 -11.01 13.83
C THR A 196 -5.58 -10.38 14.32
N ASP A 197 -5.43 -10.26 15.64
CA ASP A 197 -4.18 -9.85 16.30
C ASP A 197 -3.25 -11.03 16.59
N SER A 198 -3.71 -12.24 16.39
CA SER A 198 -2.91 -13.44 16.61
C SER A 198 -1.86 -13.58 15.50
N LYS A 199 -0.61 -13.83 15.92
CA LYS A 199 0.41 -14.26 14.98
C LYS A 199 0.07 -15.64 14.42
N PRO A 200 0.43 -15.94 13.17
CA PRO A 200 0.34 -17.31 12.66
C PRO A 200 1.05 -18.28 13.61
N THR A 201 0.38 -19.37 13.98
CA THR A 201 0.89 -20.38 14.94
C THR A 201 1.44 -21.61 14.23
N GLY A 202 2.09 -21.47 13.14
CA GLY A 202 2.66 -22.61 12.39
C GLY A 202 3.93 -22.22 11.68
N THR A 203 4.71 -23.22 11.30
CA THR A 203 5.76 -23.05 10.30
C THR A 203 5.07 -22.79 8.97
N PRO A 204 5.50 -21.78 8.19
CA PRO A 204 4.98 -21.60 6.83
C PRO A 204 5.15 -22.88 6.02
N ASP A 205 4.10 -23.34 5.37
CA ASP A 205 4.08 -24.51 4.50
C ASP A 205 4.50 -24.18 3.05
N ALA A 206 4.68 -22.90 2.75
CA ALA A 206 5.19 -22.40 1.49
C ALA A 206 6.18 -21.25 1.70
N THR A 207 7.30 -21.26 0.98
CA THR A 207 8.29 -20.18 0.94
C THR A 207 8.09 -19.25 -0.25
N SER A 208 7.36 -19.71 -1.27
CA SER A 208 7.00 -18.91 -2.44
C SER A 208 5.66 -19.36 -3.01
N ILE A 209 4.96 -18.41 -3.62
CA ILE A 209 3.70 -18.66 -4.34
C ILE A 209 3.90 -18.11 -5.75
N ASN A 210 3.69 -18.98 -6.76
CA ASN A 210 3.73 -18.60 -8.16
C ASN A 210 2.32 -18.64 -8.73
N LEU A 211 1.88 -17.53 -9.31
CA LEU A 211 0.58 -17.39 -9.95
C LEU A 211 0.77 -17.29 -11.47
N THR A 212 0.22 -18.24 -12.19
CA THR A 212 0.14 -18.20 -13.66
C THR A 212 -1.25 -17.68 -14.03
N ILE A 213 -1.33 -16.38 -14.37
CA ILE A 213 -2.62 -15.71 -14.64
C ILE A 213 -2.92 -15.77 -16.14
N SER A 214 -1.91 -15.50 -16.99
CA SER A 214 -2.03 -15.48 -18.45
C SER A 214 -0.71 -15.95 -19.08
N GLY A 215 -0.17 -15.21 -20.05
CA GLY A 215 1.17 -15.49 -20.59
C GLY A 215 2.31 -15.16 -19.60
N PRO A 216 3.55 -15.56 -19.91
CA PRO A 216 4.71 -15.41 -19.00
C PRO A 216 4.95 -13.99 -18.49
N LEU A 217 4.59 -12.97 -19.27
CA LEU A 217 4.72 -11.55 -18.90
C LEU A 217 3.77 -11.12 -17.77
N TYR A 218 2.79 -11.94 -17.42
CA TYR A 218 1.74 -11.67 -16.42
C TYR A 218 1.76 -12.69 -15.28
N ASN A 219 2.80 -13.49 -15.19
CA ASN A 219 3.01 -14.37 -14.04
C ASN A 219 3.52 -13.53 -12.85
N SER A 220 3.01 -13.82 -11.67
CA SER A 220 3.42 -13.18 -10.43
C SER A 220 4.05 -14.19 -9.50
N GLN A 221 5.12 -13.78 -8.84
CA GLN A 221 5.78 -14.59 -7.81
C GLN A 221 5.84 -13.78 -6.51
N TYR A 222 5.46 -14.42 -5.42
CA TYR A 222 5.57 -13.90 -4.07
C TYR A 222 6.53 -14.78 -3.28
N THR A 223 7.43 -14.18 -2.52
CA THR A 223 8.30 -14.85 -1.56
C THR A 223 7.95 -14.39 -0.15
N TYR A 224 8.00 -15.31 0.79
CA TYR A 224 7.82 -15.00 2.21
C TYR A 224 9.17 -14.63 2.81
N ASP A 225 9.25 -13.49 3.53
CA ASP A 225 10.44 -12.99 4.23
C ASP A 225 10.29 -13.17 5.76
#